data_09693904861c1d54b79bf1bce4189f68
#
_entry.id   09693904861c1d54b79bf1bce4189f68
#
_cell.length_a   1.000
_cell.length_b   1.000
_cell.length_c   1.000
_cell.angle_alpha   90.00
_cell.angle_beta   90.00
_cell.angle_gamma   90.00
#
_symmetry.space_group_name_H-M   'P 1'
#
loop_
_entity.id
_entity.type
_entity.pdbx_description
1 polymer ?
#
loop_
_entity_poly.entity_id
_entity_poly.type
_entity_poly.pdbx_seq_one_letter_code
_entity_poly.pdbx_strand_id
1 'polypeptide(L)'
;MKKLIIISAICIICGISTAQVPVSLKAAVDTALKNNLLVKNEQLKAQYQQMLIKTATVLPKTNIMADAGQINSIYTDTKFGVTQNFSLPRVYTSQKELLQQEWKSSVLSVAVKEALLKKQVAQLFYTMVYVEQKKQLLQYLDSLYTAFYKKASLRLEKGESNLLEKVSAETQLGQINMQLQQLQQDAAVLQIQFQLLLNSTTLFVPKPQPVKMELTATADTTKLKDHATIQLIQQQEQIALASIAVEKSKLLPDLLAGYSNTSIKGTGADNKIYGSGKRFNAIQIGISIPLFAKAQKEKINSAKFSRQIAEHNYTAGLQNIQSEYAAAVAQYNKYKQTVQYFETAALKNASVIISTANQQLANGNINYLEWVQLINQSLIVKSDYTEAIKNLNESIIQLNYFNNQ
;
A
#
# COMPACT_ATOMS: atom_id res chain seq x y z
N MET A 1 -5.92 -71.77 -17.86
CA MET A 1 -6.78 -70.64 -18.29
C MET A 1 -6.57 -69.47 -17.32
N LYS A 2 -5.64 -68.59 -17.65
CA LYS A 2 -5.35 -67.39 -16.87
C LYS A 2 -6.05 -66.21 -17.50
N LYS A 3 -7.07 -65.65 -16.83
CA LYS A 3 -7.76 -64.44 -17.27
C LYS A 3 -6.89 -63.23 -16.93
N LEU A 4 -6.38 -62.55 -17.95
CA LEU A 4 -5.70 -61.26 -17.86
C LEU A 4 -6.77 -60.17 -17.64
N ILE A 5 -6.82 -59.55 -16.49
CA ILE A 5 -7.64 -58.38 -16.21
C ILE A 5 -6.78 -57.18 -16.59
N ILE A 6 -7.09 -56.55 -17.73
CA ILE A 6 -6.51 -55.22 -18.10
C ILE A 6 -7.31 -54.17 -17.37
N ILE A 7 -6.72 -53.65 -16.30
CA ILE A 7 -7.21 -52.44 -15.63
C ILE A 7 -6.77 -51.25 -16.47
N SER A 8 -7.70 -50.73 -17.26
CA SER A 8 -7.54 -49.43 -17.96
C SER A 8 -7.54 -48.31 -16.93
N ALA A 9 -6.37 -47.82 -16.56
CA ALA A 9 -6.22 -46.59 -15.77
C ALA A 9 -6.61 -45.41 -16.68
N ILE A 10 -7.85 -45.00 -16.64
CA ILE A 10 -8.29 -43.71 -17.21
C ILE A 10 -7.70 -42.64 -16.30
N CYS A 11 -6.56 -42.09 -16.68
CA CYS A 11 -6.06 -40.80 -16.14
C CYS A 11 -7.09 -39.71 -16.53
N ILE A 12 -8.00 -39.44 -15.62
CA ILE A 12 -8.80 -38.20 -15.66
C ILE A 12 -7.81 -37.06 -15.40
N ILE A 13 -7.21 -36.54 -16.45
CA ILE A 13 -6.59 -35.25 -16.43
C ILE A 13 -7.75 -34.24 -16.27
N CYS A 14 -8.17 -34.01 -15.03
CA CYS A 14 -8.91 -32.80 -14.70
C CYS A 14 -8.04 -31.63 -15.05
N GLY A 15 -8.08 -31.19 -16.29
CA GLY A 15 -7.62 -29.87 -16.67
C GLY A 15 -8.34 -28.91 -15.74
N ILE A 16 -7.61 -28.30 -14.82
CA ILE A 16 -8.11 -27.19 -14.01
C ILE A 16 -8.41 -26.10 -15.04
N SER A 17 -9.62 -26.13 -15.60
CA SER A 17 -10.18 -25.01 -16.35
C SER A 17 -10.32 -23.91 -15.31
N THR A 18 -9.32 -23.05 -15.20
CA THR A 18 -9.39 -21.85 -14.37
C THR A 18 -10.39 -20.92 -15.03
N ALA A 19 -11.69 -21.16 -14.74
CA ALA A 19 -12.75 -20.31 -15.22
C ALA A 19 -12.50 -18.88 -14.72
N GLN A 20 -12.43 -17.93 -15.65
CA GLN A 20 -12.34 -16.52 -15.33
C GLN A 20 -13.64 -16.09 -14.63
N VAL A 21 -13.51 -15.50 -13.44
CA VAL A 21 -14.65 -15.06 -12.64
C VAL A 21 -14.85 -13.56 -12.82
N PRO A 22 -15.97 -13.12 -13.41
CA PRO A 22 -16.25 -11.71 -13.56
C PRO A 22 -16.45 -11.03 -12.21
N VAL A 23 -15.72 -9.94 -11.94
CA VAL A 23 -15.77 -9.18 -10.67
C VAL A 23 -16.07 -7.71 -10.95
N SER A 24 -16.86 -7.07 -10.07
CA SER A 24 -17.01 -5.60 -10.08
C SER A 24 -15.84 -4.92 -9.36
N LEU A 25 -15.58 -3.64 -9.65
CA LEU A 25 -14.53 -2.88 -8.94
C LEU A 25 -14.70 -2.94 -7.42
N LYS A 26 -15.94 -2.72 -6.93
CA LYS A 26 -16.23 -2.77 -5.49
C LYS A 26 -15.86 -4.14 -4.89
N ALA A 27 -16.30 -5.23 -5.51
CA ALA A 27 -16.00 -6.57 -5.01
C ALA A 27 -14.50 -6.91 -5.08
N ALA A 28 -13.78 -6.40 -6.09
CA ALA A 28 -12.32 -6.54 -6.19
C ALA A 28 -11.61 -5.79 -5.05
N VAL A 29 -12.02 -4.55 -4.78
CA VAL A 29 -11.49 -3.75 -3.65
C VAL A 29 -11.76 -4.44 -2.32
N ASP A 30 -13.00 -4.90 -2.07
CA ASP A 30 -13.37 -5.60 -0.83
C ASP A 30 -12.54 -6.88 -0.64
N THR A 31 -12.33 -7.63 -1.72
CA THR A 31 -11.49 -8.85 -1.71
C THR A 31 -10.03 -8.51 -1.40
N ALA A 32 -9.49 -7.47 -2.02
CA ALA A 32 -8.14 -7.01 -1.77
C ALA A 32 -7.95 -6.57 -0.31
N LEU A 33 -8.83 -5.72 0.23
CA LEU A 33 -8.78 -5.25 1.62
C LEU A 33 -8.82 -6.41 2.62
N LYS A 34 -9.62 -7.43 2.34
CA LYS A 34 -9.75 -8.62 3.20
C LYS A 34 -8.53 -9.54 3.14
N ASN A 35 -7.92 -9.71 1.98
CA ASN A 35 -6.94 -10.76 1.75
C ASN A 35 -5.50 -10.26 1.67
N ASN A 36 -5.25 -9.00 1.29
CA ASN A 36 -3.92 -8.48 1.02
C ASN A 36 -3.01 -8.59 2.24
N LEU A 37 -1.86 -9.24 2.07
CA LEU A 37 -0.92 -9.50 3.16
C LEU A 37 -0.28 -8.23 3.71
N LEU A 38 -0.09 -7.20 2.88
CA LEU A 38 0.50 -5.94 3.33
C LEU A 38 -0.44 -5.17 4.25
N VAL A 39 -1.75 -5.17 3.97
CA VAL A 39 -2.77 -4.59 4.86
C VAL A 39 -2.84 -5.37 6.17
N LYS A 40 -2.90 -6.72 6.09
CA LYS A 40 -2.87 -7.57 7.29
C LYS A 40 -1.62 -7.34 8.15
N ASN A 41 -0.47 -7.14 7.52
CA ASN A 41 0.77 -6.84 8.25
C ASN A 41 0.68 -5.50 9.00
N GLU A 42 0.13 -4.44 8.37
CA GLU A 42 -0.08 -3.17 9.09
C GLU A 42 -1.09 -3.30 10.24
N GLN A 43 -2.16 -4.08 10.06
CA GLN A 43 -3.11 -4.40 11.14
C GLN A 43 -2.44 -5.15 12.31
N LEU A 44 -1.55 -6.11 12.02
CA LEU A 44 -0.76 -6.80 13.04
C LEU A 44 0.20 -5.86 13.77
N LYS A 45 0.83 -4.90 13.06
CA LYS A 45 1.66 -3.87 13.67
C LYS A 45 0.85 -2.98 14.63
N ALA A 46 -0.37 -2.61 14.25
CA ALA A 46 -1.25 -1.83 15.12
C ALA A 46 -1.63 -2.62 16.38
N GLN A 47 -1.93 -3.92 16.26
CA GLN A 47 -2.17 -4.80 17.41
C GLN A 47 -0.93 -4.95 18.30
N TYR A 48 0.24 -5.10 17.69
CA TYR A 48 1.52 -5.16 18.41
C TYR A 48 1.76 -3.89 19.23
N GLN A 49 1.61 -2.71 18.61
CA GLN A 49 1.76 -1.44 19.31
C GLN A 49 0.72 -1.28 20.45
N GLN A 50 -0.51 -1.74 20.24
CA GLN A 50 -1.53 -1.75 21.28
C GLN A 50 -1.12 -2.59 22.50
N MET A 51 -0.50 -3.76 22.26
CA MET A 51 0.01 -4.60 23.33
C MET A 51 1.16 -3.94 24.10
N LEU A 52 2.02 -3.17 23.39
CA LEU A 52 3.12 -2.46 24.03
C LEU A 52 2.65 -1.41 25.04
N ILE A 53 1.43 -0.85 24.91
CA ILE A 53 0.89 0.08 25.91
C ILE A 53 0.87 -0.53 27.33
N LYS A 54 0.64 -1.85 27.42
CA LYS A 54 0.64 -2.56 28.73
C LYS A 54 2.04 -2.66 29.36
N THR A 55 3.10 -2.46 28.56
CA THR A 55 4.49 -2.48 29.07
C THR A 55 4.92 -1.17 29.71
N ALA A 56 4.10 -0.13 29.61
CA ALA A 56 4.41 1.19 30.18
C ALA A 56 4.65 1.18 31.69
N THR A 57 4.10 0.18 32.39
CA THR A 57 4.20 0.04 33.85
C THR A 57 5.17 -1.04 34.27
N VAL A 58 6.16 -1.37 33.44
CA VAL A 58 7.20 -2.33 33.80
C VAL A 58 8.04 -1.78 34.95
N LEU A 59 7.99 -2.44 36.10
CA LEU A 59 8.82 -2.12 37.24
C LEU A 59 10.27 -2.57 36.99
N PRO A 60 11.27 -1.83 37.50
CA PRO A 60 12.66 -2.30 37.53
C PRO A 60 12.78 -3.66 38.23
N LYS A 61 13.79 -4.42 37.86
CA LYS A 61 14.01 -5.74 38.49
C LYS A 61 14.23 -5.60 39.98
N THR A 62 13.60 -6.49 40.76
CA THR A 62 13.89 -6.64 42.19
C THR A 62 15.32 -7.16 42.37
N ASN A 63 16.10 -6.48 43.19
CA ASN A 63 17.46 -6.88 43.49
C ASN A 63 17.46 -7.69 44.79
N ILE A 64 17.97 -8.91 44.72
CA ILE A 64 18.16 -9.82 45.88
C ILE A 64 19.64 -10.00 46.06
N MET A 65 20.13 -9.71 47.26
CA MET A 65 21.54 -9.77 47.61
C MET A 65 21.74 -10.72 48.81
N ALA A 66 22.83 -11.45 48.79
CA ALA A 66 23.29 -12.27 49.89
C ALA A 66 24.77 -12.01 50.07
N ASP A 67 25.13 -11.52 51.24
CA ASP A 67 26.52 -11.28 51.64
C ASP A 67 26.89 -12.30 52.73
N ALA A 68 28.09 -12.85 52.64
CA ALA A 68 28.64 -13.73 53.66
C ALA A 68 30.13 -13.40 53.90
N GLY A 69 30.52 -13.13 55.12
CA GLY A 69 31.88 -12.75 55.45
C GLY A 69 31.97 -11.96 56.74
N GLN A 70 33.09 -11.30 56.98
CA GLN A 70 33.31 -10.38 58.12
C GLN A 70 32.63 -9.03 57.86
N ILE A 71 31.30 -8.98 58.02
CA ILE A 71 30.48 -7.81 57.66
C ILE A 71 30.41 -6.80 58.81
N ASN A 72 30.11 -7.26 60.02
CA ASN A 72 29.87 -6.42 61.17
C ASN A 72 30.86 -6.68 62.32
N SER A 73 31.65 -7.76 62.26
CA SER A 73 32.62 -8.17 63.29
C SER A 73 33.77 -8.97 62.65
N ILE A 74 34.73 -9.40 63.49
CA ILE A 74 35.82 -10.31 63.10
C ILE A 74 35.31 -11.73 62.76
N TYR A 75 34.06 -12.04 63.10
CA TYR A 75 33.44 -13.33 62.84
C TYR A 75 32.70 -13.29 61.50
N THR A 76 32.44 -14.45 60.92
CA THR A 76 31.64 -14.58 59.72
C THR A 76 30.17 -14.33 60.01
N ASP A 77 29.61 -13.30 59.39
CA ASP A 77 28.20 -12.93 59.38
C ASP A 77 27.55 -13.19 58.01
N THR A 78 26.23 -13.25 57.99
CA THR A 78 25.44 -13.34 56.77
C THR A 78 24.40 -12.24 56.72
N LYS A 79 24.21 -11.62 55.53
CA LYS A 79 23.19 -10.61 55.29
C LYS A 79 22.40 -11.03 54.06
N PHE A 80 21.09 -10.99 54.15
CA PHE A 80 20.17 -11.13 53.03
C PHE A 80 19.44 -9.80 52.84
N GLY A 81 19.33 -9.34 51.61
CA GLY A 81 18.66 -8.08 51.28
C GLY A 81 17.78 -8.22 50.05
N VAL A 82 16.63 -7.56 50.08
CA VAL A 82 15.74 -7.41 48.93
C VAL A 82 15.48 -5.93 48.77
N THR A 83 15.73 -5.39 47.56
CA THR A 83 15.43 -3.99 47.26
C THR A 83 14.64 -3.84 45.94
N GLN A 84 13.71 -2.93 45.95
CA GLN A 84 12.87 -2.60 44.78
C GLN A 84 12.92 -1.09 44.52
N ASN A 85 13.22 -0.73 43.28
CA ASN A 85 13.13 0.65 42.84
C ASN A 85 11.74 0.91 42.21
N PHE A 86 11.22 2.09 42.43
CA PHE A 86 9.96 2.58 41.89
C PHE A 86 10.20 3.96 41.28
N SER A 87 9.84 4.15 40.02
CA SER A 87 9.78 5.49 39.46
C SER A 87 8.48 6.18 39.89
N LEU A 88 8.49 7.51 39.90
CA LEU A 88 7.26 8.26 40.21
C LEU A 88 6.17 7.99 39.18
N PRO A 89 4.87 8.04 39.56
CA PRO A 89 3.74 7.75 38.66
C PRO A 89 3.80 8.54 37.32
N ARG A 90 4.35 9.74 37.34
CA ARG A 90 4.52 10.59 36.16
C ARG A 90 5.39 9.93 35.08
N VAL A 91 6.39 9.13 35.45
CA VAL A 91 7.26 8.42 34.49
C VAL A 91 6.42 7.39 33.71
N TYR A 92 5.65 6.58 34.43
CA TYR A 92 4.80 5.55 33.83
C TYR A 92 3.68 6.16 32.97
N THR A 93 3.04 7.26 33.43
CA THR A 93 1.99 7.93 32.65
C THR A 93 2.54 8.56 31.38
N SER A 94 3.73 9.19 31.41
CA SER A 94 4.38 9.74 30.22
C SER A 94 4.77 8.64 29.23
N GLN A 95 5.29 7.52 29.72
CA GLN A 95 5.63 6.37 28.87
C GLN A 95 4.38 5.76 28.23
N LYS A 96 3.30 5.63 29.00
CA LYS A 96 2.01 5.14 28.49
C LYS A 96 1.46 6.05 27.40
N GLU A 97 1.53 7.37 27.60
CA GLU A 97 1.08 8.34 26.60
C GLU A 97 1.88 8.23 25.31
N LEU A 98 3.21 8.12 25.39
CA LEU A 98 4.04 7.91 24.20
C LEU A 98 3.60 6.66 23.43
N LEU A 99 3.47 5.52 24.09
CA LEU A 99 3.04 4.26 23.47
C LEU A 99 1.63 4.35 22.89
N GLN A 100 0.73 5.13 23.51
CA GLN A 100 -0.61 5.40 22.96
C GLN A 100 -0.54 6.23 21.67
N GLN A 101 0.33 7.25 21.60
CA GLN A 101 0.50 8.03 20.37
C GLN A 101 1.15 7.21 19.25
N GLU A 102 2.09 6.32 19.57
CA GLU A 102 2.66 5.37 18.61
C GLU A 102 1.63 4.36 18.10
N TRP A 103 0.74 3.86 18.99
CA TRP A 103 -0.37 3.02 18.57
C TRP A 103 -1.34 3.75 17.63
N LYS A 104 -1.72 5.00 17.93
CA LYS A 104 -2.55 5.81 17.03
C LYS A 104 -1.90 5.99 15.66
N SER A 105 -0.58 6.21 15.61
CA SER A 105 0.19 6.28 14.37
C SER A 105 0.10 4.98 13.56
N SER A 106 0.19 3.83 14.21
CA SER A 106 0.06 2.54 13.51
C SER A 106 -1.36 2.30 12.98
N VAL A 107 -2.40 2.75 13.68
CA VAL A 107 -3.79 2.70 13.17
C VAL A 107 -3.94 3.58 11.92
N LEU A 108 -3.36 4.80 11.93
CA LEU A 108 -3.37 5.67 10.75
C LEU A 108 -2.56 5.08 9.58
N SER A 109 -1.47 4.34 9.87
CA SER A 109 -0.72 3.63 8.84
C SER A 109 -1.55 2.55 8.14
N VAL A 110 -2.45 1.86 8.87
CA VAL A 110 -3.42 0.94 8.25
C VAL A 110 -4.32 1.69 7.27
N ALA A 111 -4.90 2.82 7.69
CA ALA A 111 -5.79 3.62 6.82
C ALA A 111 -5.09 4.11 5.55
N VAL A 112 -3.83 4.58 5.66
CA VAL A 112 -3.01 4.97 4.50
C VAL A 112 -2.78 3.78 3.56
N LYS A 113 -2.48 2.60 4.11
CA LYS A 113 -2.23 1.40 3.31
C LYS A 113 -3.49 0.92 2.59
N GLU A 114 -4.64 0.97 3.25
CA GLU A 114 -5.95 0.63 2.67
C GLU A 114 -6.33 1.59 1.54
N ALA A 115 -6.15 2.91 1.74
CA ALA A 115 -6.42 3.91 0.70
C ALA A 115 -5.53 3.71 -0.54
N LEU A 116 -4.23 3.44 -0.33
CA LEU A 116 -3.30 3.15 -1.41
C LEU A 116 -3.67 1.85 -2.16
N LEU A 117 -4.07 0.80 -1.43
CA LEU A 117 -4.50 -0.46 -2.04
C LEU A 117 -5.76 -0.28 -2.89
N LYS A 118 -6.77 0.46 -2.40
CA LYS A 118 -7.97 0.81 -3.18
C LYS A 118 -7.60 1.47 -4.51
N LYS A 119 -6.72 2.49 -4.46
CA LYS A 119 -6.21 3.18 -5.65
C LYS A 119 -5.54 2.20 -6.62
N GLN A 120 -4.62 1.36 -6.14
CA GLN A 120 -3.88 0.40 -6.98
C GLN A 120 -4.81 -0.63 -7.63
N VAL A 121 -5.78 -1.15 -6.88
CA VAL A 121 -6.79 -2.08 -7.42
C VAL A 121 -7.63 -1.40 -8.50
N ALA A 122 -8.07 -0.15 -8.28
CA ALA A 122 -8.85 0.59 -9.26
C ALA A 122 -8.05 0.88 -10.54
N GLN A 123 -6.79 1.29 -10.41
CA GLN A 123 -5.89 1.53 -11.55
C GLN A 123 -5.71 0.26 -12.40
N LEU A 124 -5.41 -0.86 -11.74
CA LEU A 124 -5.18 -2.12 -12.44
C LEU A 124 -6.47 -2.64 -13.10
N PHE A 125 -7.59 -2.53 -12.38
CA PHE A 125 -8.91 -2.91 -12.89
C PHE A 125 -9.27 -2.16 -14.18
N TYR A 126 -9.14 -0.82 -14.20
CA TYR A 126 -9.45 -0.03 -15.39
C TYR A 126 -8.40 -0.16 -16.50
N THR A 127 -7.15 -0.49 -16.15
CA THR A 127 -6.15 -0.87 -17.16
C THR A 127 -6.54 -2.18 -17.86
N MET A 128 -7.08 -3.17 -17.13
CA MET A 128 -7.59 -4.40 -17.73
C MET A 128 -8.82 -4.13 -18.63
N VAL A 129 -9.72 -3.23 -18.20
CA VAL A 129 -10.85 -2.78 -19.03
C VAL A 129 -10.36 -2.13 -20.33
N TYR A 130 -9.35 -1.26 -20.25
CA TYR A 130 -8.73 -0.62 -21.42
C TYR A 130 -8.11 -1.67 -22.37
N VAL A 131 -7.37 -2.63 -21.84
CA VAL A 131 -6.74 -3.70 -22.64
C VAL A 131 -7.80 -4.51 -23.41
N GLU A 132 -8.92 -4.82 -22.80
CA GLU A 132 -10.02 -5.52 -23.48
C GLU A 132 -10.64 -4.67 -24.60
N GLN A 133 -10.83 -3.37 -24.38
CA GLN A 133 -11.31 -2.46 -25.44
C GLN A 133 -10.32 -2.36 -26.61
N LYS A 134 -9.03 -2.24 -26.31
CA LYS A 134 -7.97 -2.21 -27.32
C LYS A 134 -7.92 -3.52 -28.10
N LYS A 135 -8.11 -4.65 -27.45
CA LYS A 135 -8.20 -5.95 -28.10
C LYS A 135 -9.37 -6.03 -29.09
N GLN A 136 -10.54 -5.57 -28.70
CA GLN A 136 -11.71 -5.52 -29.60
C GLN A 136 -11.46 -4.66 -30.83
N LEU A 137 -10.80 -3.49 -30.66
CA LEU A 137 -10.40 -2.65 -31.78
C LEU A 137 -9.41 -3.35 -32.71
N LEU A 138 -8.37 -3.99 -32.16
CA LEU A 138 -7.37 -4.71 -32.95
C LEU A 138 -7.96 -5.94 -33.66
N GLN A 139 -8.91 -6.65 -33.06
CA GLN A 139 -9.63 -7.77 -33.69
C GLN A 139 -10.51 -7.27 -34.87
N TYR A 140 -11.15 -6.13 -34.72
CA TYR A 140 -11.86 -5.51 -35.85
C TYR A 140 -10.90 -5.19 -37.00
N LEU A 141 -9.72 -4.62 -36.68
CA LEU A 141 -8.67 -4.35 -37.65
C LEU A 141 -8.13 -5.58 -38.34
N ASP A 142 -7.87 -6.64 -37.57
CA ASP A 142 -7.42 -7.93 -38.10
C ASP A 142 -8.40 -8.45 -39.14
N SER A 143 -9.69 -8.46 -38.82
CA SER A 143 -10.75 -8.89 -39.73
C SER A 143 -10.77 -8.05 -41.02
N LEU A 144 -10.63 -6.73 -40.89
CA LEU A 144 -10.66 -5.77 -42.00
C LEU A 144 -9.47 -6.01 -42.94
N TYR A 145 -8.25 -6.04 -42.39
CA TYR A 145 -7.03 -6.22 -43.19
C TYR A 145 -6.85 -7.64 -43.72
N THR A 146 -7.38 -8.66 -43.05
CA THR A 146 -7.46 -10.04 -43.60
C THR A 146 -8.33 -10.08 -44.87
N ALA A 147 -9.50 -9.45 -44.84
CA ALA A 147 -10.36 -9.34 -46.04
C ALA A 147 -9.68 -8.58 -47.18
N PHE A 148 -8.96 -7.54 -46.84
CA PHE A 148 -8.17 -6.76 -47.80
C PHE A 148 -7.03 -7.53 -48.43
N TYR A 149 -6.18 -8.16 -47.63
CA TYR A 149 -5.08 -8.97 -48.11
C TYR A 149 -5.54 -10.05 -49.11
N LYS A 150 -6.65 -10.73 -48.80
CA LYS A 150 -7.26 -11.71 -49.70
C LYS A 150 -7.69 -11.08 -51.03
N LYS A 151 -8.34 -9.90 -50.98
CA LYS A 151 -8.78 -9.19 -52.19
C LYS A 151 -7.60 -8.68 -53.05
N ALA A 152 -6.58 -8.11 -52.39
CA ALA A 152 -5.37 -7.62 -53.06
C ALA A 152 -4.58 -8.77 -53.73
N SER A 153 -4.49 -9.92 -53.06
CA SER A 153 -3.84 -11.12 -53.60
C SER A 153 -4.57 -11.62 -54.85
N LEU A 154 -5.91 -11.73 -54.82
CA LEU A 154 -6.71 -12.18 -55.93
C LEU A 154 -6.64 -11.23 -57.13
N ARG A 155 -6.64 -9.92 -56.89
CA ARG A 155 -6.51 -8.89 -57.97
C ARG A 155 -5.11 -8.95 -58.62
N LEU A 156 -4.07 -9.18 -57.82
CA LEU A 156 -2.71 -9.36 -58.36
C LEU A 156 -2.63 -10.60 -59.24
N GLU A 157 -3.21 -11.74 -58.85
CA GLU A 157 -3.26 -12.97 -59.64
C GLU A 157 -3.99 -12.80 -60.99
N LYS A 158 -5.04 -11.93 -60.98
CA LYS A 158 -5.79 -11.59 -62.20
C LYS A 158 -5.14 -10.49 -63.07
N GLY A 159 -4.02 -9.93 -62.63
CA GLY A 159 -3.36 -8.80 -63.30
C GLY A 159 -4.09 -7.45 -63.19
N GLU A 160 -5.06 -7.35 -62.26
CA GLU A 160 -5.89 -6.13 -62.02
C GLU A 160 -5.24 -5.17 -61.03
N SER A 161 -4.14 -5.55 -60.37
CA SER A 161 -3.47 -4.74 -59.34
C SER A 161 -1.96 -4.96 -59.41
N ASN A 162 -1.23 -4.15 -58.63
CA ASN A 162 0.25 -4.23 -58.56
C ASN A 162 0.70 -4.93 -57.23
N LEU A 163 1.99 -5.31 -57.19
CA LEU A 163 2.60 -5.96 -56.05
C LEU A 163 2.57 -5.07 -54.78
N LEU A 164 2.61 -3.74 -54.93
CA LEU A 164 2.64 -2.77 -53.83
C LEU A 164 1.36 -2.84 -52.99
N GLU A 165 0.20 -3.00 -53.62
CA GLU A 165 -1.12 -3.12 -52.98
C GLU A 165 -1.13 -4.37 -52.05
N LYS A 166 -0.68 -5.53 -52.57
CA LYS A 166 -0.60 -6.78 -51.79
C LYS A 166 0.37 -6.68 -50.63
N VAL A 167 1.61 -6.20 -50.86
CA VAL A 167 2.64 -6.12 -49.82
C VAL A 167 2.27 -5.11 -48.73
N SER A 168 1.60 -3.98 -49.10
CA SER A 168 1.07 -3.05 -48.10
C SER A 168 0.02 -3.70 -47.19
N ALA A 169 -0.93 -4.45 -47.78
CA ALA A 169 -1.95 -5.16 -47.02
C ALA A 169 -1.35 -6.22 -46.07
N GLU A 170 -0.37 -6.99 -46.58
CA GLU A 170 0.35 -8.00 -45.81
C GLU A 170 1.12 -7.40 -44.63
N THR A 171 1.80 -6.28 -44.85
CA THR A 171 2.55 -5.58 -43.81
C THR A 171 1.63 -5.04 -42.72
N GLN A 172 0.49 -4.42 -43.07
CA GLN A 172 -0.49 -3.93 -42.09
C GLN A 172 -1.08 -5.08 -41.28
N LEU A 173 -1.47 -6.18 -41.91
CA LEU A 173 -1.97 -7.37 -41.23
C LEU A 173 -0.94 -7.96 -40.27
N GLY A 174 0.33 -8.05 -40.69
CA GLY A 174 1.43 -8.51 -39.86
C GLY A 174 1.65 -7.63 -38.62
N GLN A 175 1.57 -6.31 -38.79
CA GLN A 175 1.66 -5.37 -37.66
C GLN A 175 0.51 -5.52 -36.65
N ILE A 176 -0.72 -5.71 -37.12
CA ILE A 176 -1.89 -5.92 -36.25
C ILE A 176 -1.76 -7.23 -35.46
N ASN A 177 -1.36 -8.31 -36.13
CA ASN A 177 -1.15 -9.61 -35.50
C ASN A 177 -0.07 -9.54 -34.42
N MET A 178 1.03 -8.82 -34.66
CA MET A 178 2.07 -8.58 -33.66
C MET A 178 1.50 -7.80 -32.48
N GLN A 179 0.73 -6.73 -32.70
CA GLN A 179 0.10 -5.96 -31.62
C GLN A 179 -0.89 -6.78 -30.81
N LEU A 180 -1.67 -7.67 -31.43
CA LEU A 180 -2.57 -8.61 -30.71
C LEU A 180 -1.79 -9.56 -29.83
N GLN A 181 -0.69 -10.12 -30.31
CA GLN A 181 0.19 -10.98 -29.50
C GLN A 181 0.80 -10.24 -28.31
N GLN A 182 1.32 -9.03 -28.53
CA GLN A 182 1.84 -8.18 -27.45
C GLN A 182 0.76 -7.89 -26.40
N LEU A 183 -0.43 -7.49 -26.85
CA LEU A 183 -1.56 -7.17 -25.95
C LEU A 183 -2.01 -8.39 -25.13
N GLN A 184 -1.91 -9.58 -25.70
CA GLN A 184 -2.20 -10.84 -24.98
C GLN A 184 -1.19 -11.09 -23.84
N GLN A 185 0.09 -10.79 -24.07
CA GLN A 185 1.11 -10.88 -23.01
C GLN A 185 0.91 -9.79 -21.95
N ASP A 186 0.58 -8.56 -22.35
CA ASP A 186 0.27 -7.48 -21.42
C ASP A 186 -0.92 -7.86 -20.53
N ALA A 187 -1.97 -8.45 -21.11
CA ALA A 187 -3.12 -8.94 -20.35
C ALA A 187 -2.74 -10.02 -19.32
N ALA A 188 -1.81 -10.92 -19.68
CA ALA A 188 -1.32 -11.95 -18.76
C ALA A 188 -0.54 -11.34 -17.60
N VAL A 189 0.32 -10.35 -17.85
CA VAL A 189 1.05 -9.61 -16.81
C VAL A 189 0.08 -8.90 -15.86
N LEU A 190 -0.91 -8.18 -16.41
CA LEU A 190 -1.94 -7.50 -15.61
C LEU A 190 -2.74 -8.48 -14.75
N GLN A 191 -3.05 -9.66 -15.28
CA GLN A 191 -3.75 -10.72 -14.54
C GLN A 191 -2.94 -11.21 -13.34
N ILE A 192 -1.63 -11.42 -13.49
CA ILE A 192 -0.73 -11.81 -12.41
C ILE A 192 -0.66 -10.71 -11.34
N GLN A 193 -0.53 -9.45 -11.75
CA GLN A 193 -0.52 -8.31 -10.83
C GLN A 193 -1.84 -8.17 -10.07
N PHE A 194 -2.96 -8.39 -10.75
CA PHE A 194 -4.28 -8.33 -10.13
C PHE A 194 -4.48 -9.44 -9.09
N GLN A 195 -4.08 -10.68 -9.41
CA GLN A 195 -4.09 -11.78 -8.46
C GLN A 195 -3.22 -11.50 -7.22
N LEU A 196 -2.06 -10.89 -7.41
CA LEU A 196 -1.17 -10.48 -6.31
C LEU A 196 -1.83 -9.45 -5.39
N LEU A 197 -2.47 -8.40 -5.96
CA LEU A 197 -3.15 -7.39 -5.15
C LEU A 197 -4.34 -7.97 -4.38
N LEU A 198 -5.11 -8.86 -5.01
CA LEU A 198 -6.24 -9.53 -4.38
C LEU A 198 -5.82 -10.66 -3.44
N ASN A 199 -4.57 -11.09 -3.50
CA ASN A 199 -4.03 -12.28 -2.84
C ASN A 199 -4.98 -13.48 -3.02
N SER A 200 -5.25 -13.82 -4.29
CA SER A 200 -6.18 -14.88 -4.69
C SER A 200 -5.62 -15.69 -5.85
N THR A 201 -5.85 -16.99 -5.82
CA THR A 201 -5.54 -17.90 -6.93
C THR A 201 -6.62 -17.88 -8.03
N THR A 202 -7.81 -17.31 -7.74
CA THR A 202 -8.91 -17.19 -8.69
C THR A 202 -8.55 -16.17 -9.77
N LEU A 203 -8.82 -16.51 -11.03
CA LEU A 203 -8.66 -15.61 -12.18
C LEU A 203 -9.85 -14.66 -12.25
N PHE A 204 -9.76 -13.52 -11.57
CA PHE A 204 -10.76 -12.48 -11.66
C PHE A 204 -10.55 -11.61 -12.90
N VAL A 205 -11.63 -11.31 -13.60
CA VAL A 205 -11.66 -10.36 -14.73
C VAL A 205 -12.71 -9.29 -14.51
N PRO A 206 -12.52 -8.06 -14.99
CA PRO A 206 -13.54 -7.03 -14.89
C PRO A 206 -14.87 -7.48 -15.50
N LYS A 207 -15.99 -7.27 -14.78
CA LYS A 207 -17.32 -7.40 -15.38
C LYS A 207 -17.49 -6.37 -16.51
N PRO A 208 -18.29 -6.69 -17.54
CA PRO A 208 -18.71 -5.68 -18.51
C PRO A 208 -19.34 -4.48 -17.80
N GLN A 209 -18.79 -3.30 -18.03
CA GLN A 209 -19.22 -2.04 -17.43
C GLN A 209 -18.88 -0.89 -18.35
N PRO A 210 -19.42 0.33 -18.12
CA PRO A 210 -18.99 1.52 -18.87
C PRO A 210 -17.48 1.70 -18.78
N VAL A 211 -16.85 1.89 -19.94
CA VAL A 211 -15.39 2.07 -20.03
C VAL A 211 -14.95 3.37 -19.37
N LYS A 212 -15.80 4.42 -19.50
CA LYS A 212 -15.58 5.74 -18.94
C LYS A 212 -16.13 5.81 -17.51
N MET A 213 -15.27 6.19 -16.55
CA MET A 213 -15.68 6.53 -15.20
C MET A 213 -16.35 7.90 -15.16
N GLU A 214 -17.23 8.09 -14.19
CA GLU A 214 -17.77 9.39 -13.83
C GLU A 214 -17.16 9.85 -12.50
N LEU A 215 -16.77 11.13 -12.46
CA LEU A 215 -16.31 11.74 -11.22
C LEU A 215 -17.53 12.16 -10.40
N THR A 216 -17.70 11.56 -9.22
CA THR A 216 -18.86 11.81 -8.34
C THR A 216 -18.77 13.13 -7.61
N ALA A 217 -17.56 13.55 -7.21
CA ALA A 217 -17.33 14.84 -6.55
C ALA A 217 -15.86 15.26 -6.68
N THR A 218 -15.60 16.55 -6.78
CA THR A 218 -14.27 17.12 -6.54
C THR A 218 -14.08 17.34 -5.05
N ALA A 219 -12.88 17.04 -4.53
CA ALA A 219 -12.58 17.32 -3.13
C ALA A 219 -12.64 18.84 -2.87
N ASP A 220 -13.19 19.20 -1.74
CA ASP A 220 -12.93 20.49 -1.14
C ASP A 220 -11.47 20.51 -0.67
N THR A 221 -10.69 21.48 -1.13
CA THR A 221 -9.27 21.63 -0.76
C THR A 221 -9.07 21.74 0.76
N THR A 222 -10.08 22.21 1.49
CA THR A 222 -10.07 22.26 2.97
C THR A 222 -10.04 20.87 3.61
N LYS A 223 -10.62 19.86 2.95
CA LYS A 223 -10.65 18.47 3.43
C LYS A 223 -9.37 17.67 3.19
N LEU A 224 -8.42 18.22 2.43
CA LEU A 224 -7.12 17.56 2.23
C LEU A 224 -6.34 17.37 3.54
N LYS A 225 -6.62 18.18 4.57
CA LYS A 225 -6.07 18.00 5.92
C LYS A 225 -6.55 16.69 6.58
N ASP A 226 -7.73 16.21 6.20
CA ASP A 226 -8.32 14.98 6.72
C ASP A 226 -7.86 13.73 5.97
N HIS A 227 -7.00 13.90 4.95
CA HIS A 227 -6.44 12.77 4.23
C HIS A 227 -5.56 11.92 5.14
N ALA A 228 -5.72 10.58 5.09
CA ALA A 228 -5.04 9.64 6.00
C ALA A 228 -3.51 9.86 6.07
N THR A 229 -2.87 10.17 4.94
CA THR A 229 -1.43 10.47 4.90
C THR A 229 -1.08 11.72 5.71
N ILE A 230 -1.89 12.78 5.63
CA ILE A 230 -1.64 14.01 6.38
C ILE A 230 -1.87 13.80 7.86
N GLN A 231 -2.92 13.06 8.24
CA GLN A 231 -3.18 12.69 9.63
C GLN A 231 -2.04 11.85 10.21
N LEU A 232 -1.47 10.93 9.42
CA LEU A 232 -0.31 10.14 9.84
C LEU A 232 0.93 11.01 10.08
N ILE A 233 1.20 11.97 9.20
CA ILE A 233 2.32 12.92 9.35
C ILE A 233 2.08 13.81 10.57
N GLN A 234 0.86 14.31 10.78
CA GLN A 234 0.51 15.11 11.96
C GLN A 234 0.66 14.32 13.26
N GLN A 235 0.35 13.03 13.25
CA GLN A 235 0.51 12.16 14.41
C GLN A 235 1.97 12.04 14.88
N GLN A 236 2.96 12.23 13.99
CA GLN A 236 4.38 12.23 14.36
C GLN A 236 4.72 13.42 15.28
N GLU A 237 4.04 14.56 15.14
CA GLU A 237 4.18 15.67 16.09
C GLU A 237 3.71 15.28 17.49
N GLN A 238 2.57 14.57 17.59
CA GLN A 238 2.05 14.11 18.89
C GLN A 238 2.99 13.10 19.55
N ILE A 239 3.60 12.22 18.78
CA ILE A 239 4.64 11.30 19.26
C ILE A 239 5.84 12.07 19.78
N ALA A 240 6.31 13.07 19.04
CA ALA A 240 7.45 13.89 19.45
C ALA A 240 7.16 14.70 20.75
N LEU A 241 5.94 15.23 20.90
CA LEU A 241 5.48 15.88 22.13
C LEU A 241 5.47 14.92 23.32
N ALA A 242 4.93 13.70 23.13
CA ALA A 242 4.92 12.67 24.17
C ALA A 242 6.35 12.23 24.53
N SER A 243 7.24 12.10 23.54
CA SER A 243 8.67 11.80 23.76
C SER A 243 9.38 12.86 24.61
N ILE A 244 9.12 14.15 24.39
CA ILE A 244 9.63 15.24 25.25
C ILE A 244 9.17 15.05 26.70
N ALA A 245 7.89 14.67 26.90
CA ALA A 245 7.34 14.41 28.23
C ALA A 245 8.04 13.22 28.92
N VAL A 246 8.31 12.14 28.18
CA VAL A 246 9.09 10.99 28.67
C VAL A 246 10.51 11.43 29.07
N GLU A 247 11.23 12.14 28.19
CA GLU A 247 12.60 12.56 28.52
C GLU A 247 12.66 13.53 29.71
N LYS A 248 11.66 14.40 29.86
CA LYS A 248 11.54 15.26 31.06
C LYS A 248 11.25 14.45 32.31
N SER A 249 10.42 13.41 32.24
CA SER A 249 10.06 12.60 33.41
C SER A 249 11.24 11.80 33.97
N LYS A 250 12.26 11.50 33.17
CA LYS A 250 13.52 10.85 33.61
C LYS A 250 14.40 11.74 34.53
N LEU A 251 14.07 13.02 34.66
CA LEU A 251 14.69 13.90 35.64
C LEU A 251 14.05 13.78 37.04
N LEU A 252 12.94 13.11 37.15
CA LEU A 252 12.27 12.88 38.43
C LEU A 252 13.06 11.87 39.27
N PRO A 253 13.04 11.99 40.60
CA PRO A 253 13.66 11.00 41.48
C PRO A 253 12.97 9.65 41.42
N ASP A 254 13.72 8.59 41.66
CA ASP A 254 13.18 7.27 41.92
C ASP A 254 13.15 6.98 43.42
N LEU A 255 12.17 6.21 43.85
CA LEU A 255 12.01 5.74 45.21
C LEU A 255 12.58 4.32 45.33
N LEU A 256 13.27 4.03 46.46
CA LEU A 256 13.77 2.73 46.78
C LEU A 256 13.09 2.26 48.06
N ALA A 257 12.57 1.03 48.08
CA ALA A 257 12.14 0.32 49.27
C ALA A 257 12.93 -0.97 49.37
N GLY A 258 13.36 -1.28 50.55
CA GLY A 258 14.16 -2.50 50.80
C GLY A 258 13.93 -3.08 52.20
N TYR A 259 14.30 -4.35 52.30
CA TYR A 259 14.34 -5.06 53.54
C TYR A 259 15.66 -5.84 53.62
N SER A 260 16.28 -5.80 54.76
CA SER A 260 17.47 -6.61 55.02
C SER A 260 17.40 -7.35 56.36
N ASN A 261 18.00 -8.52 56.35
CA ASN A 261 18.08 -9.42 57.51
C ASN A 261 19.54 -9.83 57.67
N THR A 262 20.16 -9.43 58.78
CA THR A 262 21.59 -9.64 59.01
C THR A 262 21.86 -10.36 60.34
N SER A 263 22.87 -11.20 60.37
CA SER A 263 23.45 -11.69 61.63
C SER A 263 24.52 -10.70 62.12
N ILE A 264 24.66 -10.61 63.45
CA ILE A 264 25.77 -9.91 64.09
C ILE A 264 26.32 -10.89 65.14
N LYS A 265 27.44 -11.54 64.79
CA LYS A 265 28.09 -12.47 65.72
C LYS A 265 29.12 -11.73 66.57
N GLY A 266 29.01 -11.85 67.91
CA GLY A 266 29.88 -11.14 68.83
C GLY A 266 29.13 -10.50 69.99
N THR A 267 29.80 -9.60 70.72
CA THR A 267 29.21 -8.84 71.83
C THR A 267 28.44 -7.63 71.27
N GLY A 268 27.13 -7.58 71.58
CA GLY A 268 26.29 -6.45 71.24
C GLY A 268 26.52 -5.20 72.11
N ALA A 269 25.88 -4.07 71.73
CA ALA A 269 25.93 -2.83 72.50
C ALA A 269 25.30 -2.97 73.93
N ASP A 270 24.53 -3.98 74.16
CA ASP A 270 23.90 -4.35 75.43
C ASP A 270 24.77 -5.30 76.27
N ASN A 271 26.06 -5.49 75.91
CA ASN A 271 27.04 -6.41 76.49
C ASN A 271 26.61 -7.89 76.47
N LYS A 272 25.63 -8.25 75.63
CA LYS A 272 25.23 -9.66 75.41
C LYS A 272 25.99 -10.24 74.22
N ILE A 273 26.35 -11.52 74.35
CA ILE A 273 26.98 -12.25 73.23
C ILE A 273 25.87 -12.84 72.32
N TYR A 274 25.90 -12.46 71.03
CA TYR A 274 25.02 -12.97 70.03
C TYR A 274 25.73 -13.99 69.15
N GLY A 275 25.03 -15.08 68.88
CA GLY A 275 25.43 -16.08 67.87
C GLY A 275 24.91 -15.80 66.50
N SER A 276 25.41 -16.55 65.51
CA SER A 276 24.98 -16.39 64.07
C SER A 276 23.50 -16.68 63.82
N GLY A 277 22.82 -17.36 64.75
CA GLY A 277 21.38 -17.64 64.67
C GLY A 277 20.49 -16.44 65.03
N LYS A 278 21.02 -15.44 65.72
CA LYS A 278 20.24 -14.20 65.99
C LYS A 278 20.22 -13.30 64.77
N ARG A 279 19.03 -12.96 64.32
CA ARG A 279 18.80 -12.13 63.12
C ARG A 279 18.28 -10.77 63.49
N PHE A 280 18.83 -9.74 62.82
CA PHE A 280 18.43 -8.34 62.93
C PHE A 280 17.80 -7.89 61.61
N ASN A 281 16.66 -7.25 61.71
CA ASN A 281 15.86 -6.86 60.58
C ASN A 281 15.94 -5.33 60.43
N ALA A 282 16.04 -4.85 59.18
CA ALA A 282 16.00 -3.42 58.85
C ALA A 282 15.17 -3.18 57.63
N ILE A 283 14.39 -2.09 57.66
CA ILE A 283 13.69 -1.53 56.49
C ILE A 283 14.57 -0.41 55.93
N GLN A 284 14.69 -0.41 54.61
CA GLN A 284 15.43 0.62 53.91
C GLN A 284 14.45 1.44 53.04
N ILE A 285 14.52 2.76 53.13
CA ILE A 285 13.82 3.69 52.27
C ILE A 285 14.87 4.65 51.72
N GLY A 286 14.88 4.84 50.41
CA GLY A 286 15.83 5.72 49.74
C GLY A 286 15.21 6.49 48.61
N ILE A 287 15.87 7.57 48.21
CA ILE A 287 15.53 8.38 47.06
C ILE A 287 16.78 8.47 46.16
N SER A 288 16.63 8.11 44.87
CA SER A 288 17.69 8.25 43.87
C SER A 288 17.44 9.50 43.04
N ILE A 289 18.36 10.45 43.09
CA ILE A 289 18.24 11.75 42.43
C ILE A 289 19.31 11.85 41.31
N PRO A 290 18.97 12.26 40.07
CA PRO A 290 19.92 12.41 38.97
C PRO A 290 20.74 13.71 39.16
N LEU A 291 21.85 13.65 39.90
CA LEU A 291 22.70 14.81 40.17
C LEU A 291 23.41 15.33 38.92
N PHE A 292 23.80 14.45 38.00
CA PHE A 292 24.50 14.79 36.75
C PHE A 292 23.54 14.76 35.56
N ALA A 293 22.68 15.80 35.49
CA ALA A 293 21.57 15.84 34.54
C ALA A 293 21.94 16.42 33.15
N LYS A 294 23.23 16.79 32.87
CA LYS A 294 23.61 17.44 31.61
C LYS A 294 23.24 16.60 30.39
N ALA A 295 23.59 15.32 30.38
CA ALA A 295 23.24 14.40 29.27
C ALA A 295 21.72 14.27 29.07
N GLN A 296 20.94 14.24 30.16
CA GLN A 296 19.49 14.17 30.09
C GLN A 296 18.87 15.47 29.55
N LYS A 297 19.44 16.64 29.88
CA LYS A 297 19.01 17.91 29.29
C LYS A 297 19.26 17.95 27.79
N GLU A 298 20.40 17.41 27.31
CA GLU A 298 20.65 17.30 25.86
C GLU A 298 19.67 16.35 25.16
N LYS A 299 19.27 15.24 25.79
CA LYS A 299 18.19 14.37 25.25
C LYS A 299 16.86 15.12 25.13
N ILE A 300 16.50 15.94 26.10
CA ILE A 300 15.31 16.79 26.04
C ILE A 300 15.43 17.80 24.89
N ASN A 301 16.59 18.42 24.70
CA ASN A 301 16.81 19.35 23.59
C ASN A 301 16.73 18.63 22.23
N SER A 302 17.33 17.45 22.09
CA SER A 302 17.20 16.60 20.91
C SER A 302 15.73 16.23 20.61
N ALA A 303 14.95 15.88 21.63
CA ALA A 303 13.52 15.60 21.46
C ALA A 303 12.72 16.84 21.02
N LYS A 304 13.11 18.05 21.45
CA LYS A 304 12.50 19.30 20.95
C LYS A 304 12.83 19.53 19.47
N PHE A 305 14.06 19.26 19.02
CA PHE A 305 14.38 19.30 17.59
C PHE A 305 13.59 18.27 16.78
N SER A 306 13.42 17.06 17.32
CA SER A 306 12.56 16.04 16.69
C SER A 306 11.13 16.53 16.49
N ARG A 307 10.58 17.29 17.46
CA ARG A 307 9.27 17.94 17.29
C ARG A 307 9.29 18.98 16.16
N GLN A 308 10.30 19.86 16.10
CA GLN A 308 10.40 20.86 15.03
C GLN A 308 10.49 20.20 13.65
N ILE A 309 11.24 19.09 13.54
CA ILE A 309 11.31 18.28 12.31
C ILE A 309 9.91 17.76 11.95
N ALA A 310 9.13 17.24 12.90
CA ALA A 310 7.78 16.77 12.65
C ALA A 310 6.82 17.90 12.20
N GLU A 311 6.93 19.09 12.79
CA GLU A 311 6.18 20.30 12.40
C GLU A 311 6.50 20.73 10.95
N HIS A 312 7.79 20.73 10.57
CA HIS A 312 8.21 21.01 9.20
C HIS A 312 7.74 19.93 8.22
N ASN A 313 7.82 18.65 8.58
CA ASN A 313 7.32 17.56 7.76
C ASN A 313 5.81 17.66 7.54
N TYR A 314 5.05 18.07 8.55
CA TYR A 314 3.59 18.31 8.40
C TYR A 314 3.32 19.46 7.43
N THR A 315 4.03 20.57 7.55
CA THR A 315 3.87 21.73 6.65
C THR A 315 4.22 21.34 5.20
N ALA A 316 5.35 20.66 5.02
CA ALA A 316 5.78 20.17 3.70
C ALA A 316 4.79 19.14 3.14
N GLY A 317 4.27 18.22 3.97
CA GLY A 317 3.26 17.25 3.58
C GLY A 317 1.97 17.91 3.09
N LEU A 318 1.50 18.96 3.76
CA LEU A 318 0.35 19.74 3.33
C LEU A 318 0.58 20.42 1.97
N GLN A 319 1.75 21.06 1.79
CA GLN A 319 2.10 21.69 0.52
C GLN A 319 2.15 20.67 -0.62
N ASN A 320 2.76 19.50 -0.37
CA ASN A 320 2.85 18.43 -1.36
C ASN A 320 1.47 17.90 -1.76
N ILE A 321 0.60 17.56 -0.82
CA ILE A 321 -0.73 17.01 -1.15
C ILE A 321 -1.60 18.06 -1.87
N GLN A 322 -1.47 19.34 -1.52
CA GLN A 322 -2.17 20.43 -2.22
C GLN A 322 -1.69 20.58 -3.67
N SER A 323 -0.36 20.51 -3.88
CA SER A 323 0.24 20.54 -5.21
C SER A 323 -0.17 19.33 -6.06
N GLU A 324 -0.09 18.13 -5.49
CA GLU A 324 -0.50 16.89 -6.17
C GLU A 324 -1.99 16.90 -6.53
N TYR A 325 -2.84 17.39 -5.63
CA TYR A 325 -4.28 17.55 -5.90
C TYR A 325 -4.54 18.54 -7.02
N ALA A 326 -3.89 19.72 -6.99
CA ALA A 326 -4.03 20.73 -8.04
C ALA A 326 -3.58 20.17 -9.40
N ALA A 327 -2.47 19.42 -9.44
CA ALA A 327 -2.00 18.74 -10.65
C ALA A 327 -3.01 17.68 -11.14
N ALA A 328 -3.61 16.90 -10.24
CA ALA A 328 -4.62 15.91 -10.59
C ALA A 328 -5.89 16.55 -11.17
N VAL A 329 -6.33 17.68 -10.61
CA VAL A 329 -7.47 18.46 -11.14
C VAL A 329 -7.15 19.00 -12.55
N ALA A 330 -5.95 19.52 -12.76
CA ALA A 330 -5.53 20.00 -14.07
C ALA A 330 -5.48 18.87 -15.12
N GLN A 331 -4.96 17.70 -14.75
CA GLN A 331 -4.96 16.51 -15.62
C GLN A 331 -6.37 16.01 -15.92
N TYR A 332 -7.24 15.96 -14.92
CA TYR A 332 -8.66 15.61 -15.14
C TYR A 332 -9.33 16.55 -16.13
N ASN A 333 -9.18 17.87 -15.97
CA ASN A 333 -9.75 18.85 -16.86
C ASN A 333 -9.22 18.71 -18.30
N LYS A 334 -7.90 18.49 -18.46
CA LYS A 334 -7.27 18.21 -19.75
C LYS A 334 -7.92 17.00 -20.43
N TYR A 335 -7.96 15.86 -19.76
CA TYR A 335 -8.48 14.62 -20.36
C TYR A 335 -10.00 14.66 -20.55
N LYS A 336 -10.75 15.33 -19.68
CA LYS A 336 -12.17 15.58 -19.86
C LYS A 336 -12.45 16.35 -21.15
N GLN A 337 -11.72 17.42 -21.41
CA GLN A 337 -11.83 18.19 -22.65
C GLN A 337 -11.45 17.35 -23.88
N THR A 338 -10.38 16.57 -23.77
CA THR A 338 -9.94 15.66 -24.84
C THR A 338 -11.02 14.64 -25.18
N VAL A 339 -11.56 13.95 -24.18
CA VAL A 339 -12.65 12.98 -24.37
C VAL A 339 -13.90 13.64 -24.95
N GLN A 340 -14.26 14.84 -24.48
CA GLN A 340 -15.38 15.60 -24.99
C GLN A 340 -15.22 15.92 -26.48
N TYR A 341 -14.03 16.36 -26.93
CA TYR A 341 -13.72 16.58 -28.34
C TYR A 341 -13.92 15.31 -29.17
N PHE A 342 -13.41 14.17 -28.70
CA PHE A 342 -13.60 12.91 -29.39
C PHE A 342 -15.09 12.53 -29.51
N GLU A 343 -15.86 12.66 -28.45
CA GLU A 343 -17.28 12.28 -28.41
C GLU A 343 -18.17 13.22 -29.26
N THR A 344 -17.86 14.50 -29.28
CA THR A 344 -18.68 15.47 -29.98
C THR A 344 -18.35 15.64 -31.50
N ALA A 345 -17.10 15.44 -31.89
CA ALA A 345 -16.63 15.69 -33.24
C ALA A 345 -15.84 14.54 -33.87
N ALA A 346 -14.72 14.14 -33.29
CA ALA A 346 -13.74 13.30 -33.96
C ALA A 346 -14.26 11.90 -34.31
N LEU A 347 -15.00 11.23 -33.41
CA LEU A 347 -15.57 9.89 -33.65
C LEU A 347 -16.65 9.92 -34.74
N LYS A 348 -17.47 10.99 -34.78
CA LYS A 348 -18.46 11.18 -35.85
C LYS A 348 -17.77 11.30 -37.18
N ASN A 349 -16.76 12.17 -37.28
CA ASN A 349 -15.98 12.37 -38.50
C ASN A 349 -15.28 11.09 -38.95
N ALA A 350 -14.65 10.35 -38.02
CA ALA A 350 -14.03 9.06 -38.32
C ALA A 350 -15.03 8.06 -38.89
N SER A 351 -16.24 8.00 -38.34
CA SER A 351 -17.31 7.12 -38.88
C SER A 351 -17.74 7.50 -40.27
N VAL A 352 -17.88 8.78 -40.56
CA VAL A 352 -18.20 9.29 -41.91
C VAL A 352 -17.07 8.95 -42.89
N ILE A 353 -15.81 9.15 -42.50
CA ILE A 353 -14.64 8.80 -43.34
C ILE A 353 -14.65 7.31 -43.68
N ILE A 354 -14.85 6.42 -42.69
CA ILE A 354 -14.89 4.98 -42.94
C ILE A 354 -16.02 4.61 -43.91
N SER A 355 -17.25 5.10 -43.70
CA SER A 355 -18.39 4.76 -44.52
C SER A 355 -18.23 5.26 -45.95
N THR A 356 -17.77 6.51 -46.10
CA THR A 356 -17.55 7.14 -47.42
C THR A 356 -16.40 6.47 -48.17
N ALA A 357 -15.28 6.23 -47.50
CA ALA A 357 -14.13 5.54 -48.10
C ALA A 357 -14.48 4.14 -48.61
N ASN A 358 -15.26 3.35 -47.82
CA ASN A 358 -15.74 2.02 -48.26
C ASN A 358 -16.62 2.10 -49.50
N GLN A 359 -17.55 3.07 -49.54
CA GLN A 359 -18.42 3.27 -50.68
C GLN A 359 -17.66 3.75 -51.95
N GLN A 360 -16.73 4.69 -51.80
CA GLN A 360 -15.93 5.18 -52.92
C GLN A 360 -14.99 4.11 -53.49
N LEU A 361 -14.39 3.28 -52.62
CA LEU A 361 -13.61 2.14 -53.08
C LEU A 361 -14.45 1.12 -53.84
N ALA A 362 -15.68 0.82 -53.34
CA ALA A 362 -16.59 -0.09 -54.03
C ALA A 362 -17.03 0.42 -55.41
N ASN A 363 -17.18 1.75 -55.57
CA ASN A 363 -17.53 2.39 -56.81
C ASN A 363 -16.32 2.65 -57.73
N GLY A 364 -15.09 2.33 -57.31
CA GLY A 364 -13.87 2.59 -58.08
C GLY A 364 -13.41 4.05 -58.12
N ASN A 365 -13.98 4.95 -57.31
CA ASN A 365 -13.66 6.37 -57.26
C ASN A 365 -12.36 6.69 -56.53
N ILE A 366 -11.90 5.81 -55.66
CA ILE A 366 -10.59 5.89 -55.01
C ILE A 366 -9.84 4.56 -55.18
N ASN A 367 -8.53 4.63 -55.19
CA ASN A 367 -7.71 3.43 -55.23
C ASN A 367 -7.52 2.81 -53.83
N TYR A 368 -6.94 1.62 -53.78
CA TYR A 368 -6.74 0.87 -52.52
C TYR A 368 -5.84 1.63 -51.53
N LEU A 369 -4.74 2.25 -51.98
CA LEU A 369 -3.80 2.94 -51.10
C LEU A 369 -4.44 4.18 -50.45
N GLU A 370 -5.23 4.94 -51.23
CA GLU A 370 -6.02 6.05 -50.71
C GLU A 370 -7.02 5.59 -49.66
N TRP A 371 -7.71 4.48 -49.91
CA TRP A 371 -8.62 3.90 -48.94
C TRP A 371 -7.89 3.48 -47.65
N VAL A 372 -6.74 2.77 -47.71
CA VAL A 372 -5.94 2.38 -46.54
C VAL A 372 -5.57 3.61 -45.72
N GLN A 373 -5.16 4.68 -46.38
CA GLN A 373 -4.80 5.92 -45.69
C GLN A 373 -5.99 6.52 -44.92
N LEU A 374 -7.16 6.59 -45.52
CA LEU A 374 -8.40 7.11 -44.90
C LEU A 374 -8.88 6.24 -43.74
N ILE A 375 -8.81 4.90 -43.90
CA ILE A 375 -9.15 3.98 -42.83
C ILE A 375 -8.16 4.10 -41.66
N ASN A 376 -6.84 4.15 -41.95
CA ASN A 376 -5.83 4.32 -40.91
C ASN A 376 -6.03 5.61 -40.10
N GLN A 377 -6.30 6.74 -40.78
CA GLN A 377 -6.60 8.01 -40.13
C GLN A 377 -7.79 7.87 -39.16
N SER A 378 -8.85 7.21 -39.61
CA SER A 378 -10.06 7.04 -38.79
C SER A 378 -9.83 6.10 -37.60
N LEU A 379 -8.96 5.08 -37.75
CA LEU A 379 -8.64 4.10 -36.72
C LEU A 379 -7.71 4.70 -35.67
N ILE A 380 -6.79 5.58 -36.05
CA ILE A 380 -5.99 6.38 -35.10
C ILE A 380 -6.92 7.17 -34.18
N VAL A 381 -7.95 7.84 -34.72
CA VAL A 381 -8.94 8.57 -33.90
C VAL A 381 -9.63 7.66 -32.88
N LYS A 382 -10.01 6.44 -33.26
CA LYS A 382 -10.63 5.47 -32.32
C LYS A 382 -9.64 4.98 -31.27
N SER A 383 -8.39 4.73 -31.64
CA SER A 383 -7.32 4.36 -30.73
C SER A 383 -7.03 5.45 -29.71
N ASP A 384 -6.88 6.69 -30.19
CA ASP A 384 -6.61 7.86 -29.35
C ASP A 384 -7.76 8.15 -28.37
N TYR A 385 -9.02 7.95 -28.82
CA TYR A 385 -10.18 8.04 -27.93
C TYR A 385 -10.11 7.01 -26.79
N THR A 386 -9.77 5.76 -27.11
CA THR A 386 -9.66 4.69 -26.08
C THR A 386 -8.57 5.03 -25.08
N GLU A 387 -7.45 5.58 -25.54
CA GLU A 387 -6.36 6.04 -24.68
C GLU A 387 -6.74 7.28 -23.85
N ALA A 388 -7.47 8.23 -24.45
CA ALA A 388 -7.98 9.40 -23.74
C ALA A 388 -8.93 8.99 -22.59
N ILE A 389 -9.80 7.99 -22.78
CA ILE A 389 -10.64 7.43 -21.72
C ILE A 389 -9.80 6.80 -20.61
N LYS A 390 -8.78 6.01 -20.96
CA LYS A 390 -7.86 5.43 -19.96
C LYS A 390 -7.25 6.54 -19.09
N ASN A 391 -6.70 7.57 -19.71
CA ASN A 391 -6.05 8.68 -19.02
C ASN A 391 -7.06 9.50 -18.18
N LEU A 392 -8.31 9.66 -18.64
CA LEU A 392 -9.39 10.26 -17.86
C LEU A 392 -9.70 9.43 -16.62
N ASN A 393 -9.85 8.12 -16.78
CA ASN A 393 -10.11 7.21 -15.66
C ASN A 393 -8.98 7.23 -14.62
N GLU A 394 -7.72 7.24 -15.06
CA GLU A 394 -6.56 7.35 -14.17
C GLU A 394 -6.58 8.66 -13.37
N SER A 395 -6.96 9.77 -14.00
CA SER A 395 -7.10 11.06 -13.32
C SER A 395 -8.26 11.07 -12.31
N ILE A 396 -9.37 10.39 -12.63
CA ILE A 396 -10.50 10.21 -11.71
C ILE A 396 -10.11 9.36 -10.52
N ILE A 397 -9.41 8.25 -10.73
CA ILE A 397 -8.91 7.38 -9.65
C ILE A 397 -7.97 8.17 -8.73
N GLN A 398 -7.11 9.01 -9.28
CA GLN A 398 -6.23 9.89 -8.50
C GLN A 398 -7.03 10.90 -7.66
N LEU A 399 -8.07 11.52 -8.22
CA LEU A 399 -8.94 12.43 -7.48
C LEU A 399 -9.73 11.72 -6.38
N ASN A 400 -10.26 10.52 -6.67
CA ASN A 400 -10.96 9.70 -5.68
C ASN A 400 -10.06 9.30 -4.51
N TYR A 401 -8.77 9.05 -4.76
CA TYR A 401 -7.78 8.81 -3.70
C TYR A 401 -7.66 10.00 -2.74
N PHE A 402 -7.63 11.24 -3.26
CA PHE A 402 -7.61 12.44 -2.41
C PHE A 402 -8.94 12.70 -1.68
N ASN A 403 -10.03 12.16 -2.21
CA ASN A 403 -11.37 12.25 -1.59
C ASN A 403 -11.60 11.19 -0.50
N ASN A 404 -10.64 10.30 -0.23
CA ASN A 404 -10.76 9.13 0.65
C ASN A 404 -11.89 8.16 0.22
N GLN A 405 -12.17 8.06 -1.09
CA GLN A 405 -13.22 7.21 -1.69
C GLN A 405 -12.68 5.89 -2.23
#